data_acafb3adf7e91550e3e4d6ca84ec27fd
#
_entry.id   acafb3adf7e91550e3e4d6ca84ec27fd
#
_cell.length_a   1.000
_cell.length_b   1.000
_cell.length_c   1.000
_cell.angle_alpha   90.00
_cell.angle_beta   90.00
_cell.angle_gamma   90.00
#
_symmetry.space_group_name_H-M   'P 1'
#
loop_
_entity.id
_entity.type
_entity.pdbx_description
1 polymer ?
#
loop_
_entity_poly.entity_id
_entity_poly.type
_entity_poly.pdbx_seq_one_letter_code
_entity_poly.pdbx_strand_id
1 'polypeptide(L)'
;FSAYTTLNPYESPYDEYGELVKAFYFDPEDASTTSEGYQANPLYNATLSSFSTSRNQTLRNTVDAKWYVTKDFYVSGQFNIDVKSSQSDKYVSPDDAQFLGENDPAKRGLYGLGTGKAFNYDGKIVLNYGRNIGQEGSGFVINAGSDIQHTNATTSYITAMGFLKDNLSDIKYALGYDSSNLPSGTETLLAK
;
A
#
# COMPACT_ATOMS: atom_id res chain seq x y z
N PHE A 1 17.10 -8.49 5.01
CA PHE A 1 18.43 -8.90 4.51
C PHE A 1 19.39 -7.71 4.47
N SER A 2 18.94 -6.54 3.99
CA SER A 2 19.79 -5.33 3.90
C SER A 2 20.33 -4.84 5.25
N ALA A 3 19.57 -5.01 6.34
CA ALA A 3 20.01 -4.60 7.67
C ALA A 3 21.25 -5.36 8.20
N TYR A 4 21.48 -6.59 7.71
CA TYR A 4 22.66 -7.37 8.06
C TYR A 4 23.91 -6.97 7.30
N THR A 5 23.77 -6.42 6.10
CA THR A 5 24.90 -6.03 5.26
C THR A 5 25.59 -4.75 5.73
N THR A 6 24.94 -3.99 6.60
CA THR A 6 25.45 -2.74 7.17
C THR A 6 26.03 -2.91 8.58
N LEU A 7 25.87 -4.10 9.18
CA LEU A 7 26.44 -4.38 10.50
C LEU A 7 27.95 -4.57 10.41
N ASN A 8 28.67 -4.11 11.44
CA ASN A 8 30.08 -4.43 11.61
C ASN A 8 30.21 -5.97 11.83
N PRO A 9 30.93 -6.70 11.00
CA PRO A 9 31.04 -8.17 11.11
C PRO A 9 31.78 -8.62 12.38
N TYR A 10 32.43 -7.72 13.10
CA TYR A 10 33.15 -8.01 14.34
C TYR A 10 32.28 -7.78 15.60
N GLU A 11 31.09 -7.22 15.47
CA GLU A 11 30.16 -7.05 16.58
C GLU A 11 29.38 -8.33 16.85
N SER A 12 29.35 -8.76 18.14
CA SER A 12 28.53 -9.90 18.55
C SER A 12 27.08 -9.45 18.76
N PRO A 13 26.08 -10.12 18.15
CA PRO A 13 24.67 -9.82 18.42
C PRO A 13 24.22 -10.27 19.83
N TYR A 14 25.11 -10.95 20.57
CA TYR A 14 24.85 -11.48 21.93
C TYR A 14 25.77 -10.85 22.94
N ASP A 15 25.27 -10.65 24.15
CA ASP A 15 26.07 -10.25 25.30
C ASP A 15 26.89 -11.43 25.88
N GLU A 16 27.60 -11.17 26.99
CA GLU A 16 28.44 -12.15 27.69
C GLU A 16 27.62 -13.31 28.30
N TYR A 17 26.28 -13.16 28.46
CA TYR A 17 25.37 -14.18 28.99
C TYR A 17 24.66 -14.94 27.88
N GLY A 18 24.90 -14.61 26.62
CA GLY A 18 24.25 -15.23 25.46
C GLY A 18 22.87 -14.65 25.15
N GLU A 19 22.49 -13.52 25.72
CA GLU A 19 21.24 -12.81 25.43
C GLU A 19 21.43 -11.85 24.26
N LEU A 20 20.38 -11.64 23.45
CA LEU A 20 20.43 -10.71 22.33
C LEU A 20 20.49 -9.26 22.82
N VAL A 21 21.52 -8.53 22.41
CA VAL A 21 21.59 -7.08 22.67
C VAL A 21 20.60 -6.33 21.78
N LYS A 22 19.97 -5.27 22.31
CA LYS A 22 19.00 -4.45 21.56
C LYS A 22 19.66 -3.66 20.43
N ALA A 23 20.86 -3.13 20.71
CA ALA A 23 21.61 -2.32 19.76
C ALA A 23 23.11 -2.40 20.06
N PHE A 24 23.89 -2.06 19.05
CA PHE A 24 25.34 -1.86 19.14
C PHE A 24 25.62 -0.38 19.38
N TYR A 25 26.46 -0.06 20.35
CA TYR A 25 26.88 1.30 20.63
C TYR A 25 28.19 1.58 19.91
N PHE A 26 28.24 2.68 19.19
CA PHE A 26 29.44 3.14 18.52
C PHE A 26 30.02 4.36 19.23
N ASP A 27 31.33 4.55 19.08
CA ASP A 27 31.96 5.74 19.59
C ASP A 27 31.43 6.99 18.89
N PRO A 28 30.94 8.01 19.60
CA PRO A 28 30.40 9.22 18.99
C PRO A 28 31.42 10.02 18.17
N GLU A 29 32.71 9.70 18.21
CA GLU A 29 33.73 10.29 17.36
C GLU A 29 33.76 9.73 15.94
N ASP A 30 33.12 8.57 15.70
CA ASP A 30 33.01 8.01 14.35
C ASP A 30 31.78 8.59 13.60
N ALA A 31 32.02 9.59 12.78
CA ALA A 31 31.01 10.33 11.99
C ALA A 31 30.22 9.50 10.97
N SER A 32 30.45 8.18 10.89
CA SER A 32 29.70 7.27 10.02
C SER A 32 28.42 6.71 10.65
N THR A 33 28.21 6.96 11.95
CA THR A 33 27.07 6.45 12.71
C THR A 33 25.89 7.44 12.70
N THR A 34 24.68 6.89 12.81
CA THR A 34 23.45 7.68 12.93
C THR A 34 23.55 8.67 14.10
N SER A 35 22.86 9.79 14.04
CA SER A 35 22.88 10.90 14.99
C SER A 35 22.64 10.52 16.48
N GLU A 36 22.44 9.25 16.79
CA GLU A 36 22.12 8.72 18.11
C GLU A 36 23.22 7.81 18.69
N GLY A 37 24.31 7.56 17.96
CA GLY A 37 25.46 6.78 18.46
C GLY A 37 25.19 5.29 18.69
N TYR A 38 24.12 4.72 18.12
CA TYR A 38 23.85 3.28 18.16
C TYR A 38 23.28 2.76 16.84
N GLN A 39 23.46 1.47 16.60
CA GLN A 39 22.87 0.74 15.48
C GLN A 39 21.98 -0.39 16.02
N ALA A 40 20.75 -0.46 15.54
CA ALA A 40 19.79 -1.49 15.94
C ALA A 40 20.30 -2.91 15.63
N ASN A 41 20.11 -3.85 16.56
CA ASN A 41 20.36 -5.26 16.30
C ASN A 41 19.15 -5.88 15.56
N PRO A 42 19.29 -6.28 14.29
CA PRO A 42 18.18 -6.86 13.53
C PRO A 42 17.69 -8.18 14.10
N LEU A 43 18.57 -8.97 14.76
CA LEU A 43 18.18 -10.24 15.40
C LEU A 43 17.26 -9.98 16.58
N TYR A 44 17.57 -8.97 17.40
CA TYR A 44 16.70 -8.57 18.52
C TYR A 44 15.35 -8.11 18.00
N ASN A 45 15.32 -7.20 17.03
CA ASN A 45 14.07 -6.70 16.47
C ASN A 45 13.23 -7.81 15.82
N ALA A 46 13.86 -8.86 15.28
CA ALA A 46 13.18 -10.02 14.72
C ALA A 46 12.47 -10.90 15.77
N THR A 47 12.80 -10.77 17.07
CA THR A 47 12.10 -11.48 18.16
C THR A 47 10.85 -10.76 18.62
N LEU A 48 10.66 -9.50 18.24
CA LEU A 48 9.52 -8.68 18.64
C LEU A 48 8.28 -8.99 17.81
N SER A 49 7.11 -8.63 18.36
CA SER A 49 5.81 -8.80 17.72
C SER A 49 5.54 -7.79 16.60
N SER A 50 6.56 -7.06 16.14
CA SER A 50 6.45 -6.10 15.03
C SER A 50 6.04 -6.81 13.74
N PHE A 51 5.11 -6.20 12.99
CA PHE A 51 4.67 -6.73 11.70
C PHE A 51 4.33 -5.63 10.71
N SER A 52 4.32 -6.00 9.44
CA SER A 52 3.80 -5.16 8.36
C SER A 52 3.06 -6.06 7.38
N THR A 53 1.75 -5.84 7.25
CA THR A 53 0.90 -6.60 6.34
C THR A 53 0.18 -5.68 5.37
N SER A 54 0.00 -6.16 4.14
CA SER A 54 -0.79 -5.47 3.14
C SER A 54 -1.71 -6.48 2.45
N ARG A 55 -2.99 -6.15 2.40
CA ARG A 55 -4.01 -6.94 1.73
C ARG A 55 -4.66 -6.10 0.65
N ASN A 56 -4.62 -6.59 -0.58
CA ASN A 56 -5.26 -5.95 -1.72
C ASN A 56 -6.24 -6.94 -2.34
N GLN A 57 -7.47 -6.49 -2.54
CA GLN A 57 -8.51 -7.26 -3.21
C GLN A 57 -9.03 -6.47 -4.40
N THR A 58 -9.14 -7.11 -5.55
CA THR A 58 -9.68 -6.51 -6.75
C THR A 58 -10.69 -7.47 -7.36
N LEU A 59 -11.90 -6.99 -7.55
CA LEU A 59 -12.93 -7.65 -8.33
C LEU A 59 -13.12 -6.87 -9.62
N ARG A 60 -12.88 -7.53 -10.75
CA ARG A 60 -13.10 -6.98 -12.08
C ARG A 60 -14.13 -7.82 -12.83
N ASN A 61 -15.12 -7.16 -13.37
CA ASN A 61 -16.08 -7.77 -14.29
C ASN A 61 -16.09 -6.99 -15.59
N THR A 62 -16.04 -7.72 -16.70
CA THR A 62 -16.14 -7.18 -18.05
C THR A 62 -17.27 -7.88 -18.76
N VAL A 63 -18.15 -7.11 -19.37
CA VAL A 63 -19.23 -7.61 -20.23
C VAL A 63 -19.02 -7.01 -21.62
N ASP A 64 -18.87 -7.88 -22.60
CA ASP A 64 -18.79 -7.52 -24.00
C ASP A 64 -20.05 -7.99 -24.72
N ALA A 65 -20.63 -7.10 -25.51
CA ALA A 65 -21.82 -7.40 -26.33
C ALA A 65 -21.58 -6.94 -27.76
N LYS A 66 -22.03 -7.75 -28.69
CA LYS A 66 -22.01 -7.43 -30.12
C LYS A 66 -23.35 -7.79 -30.75
N TRP A 67 -24.00 -6.80 -31.32
CA TRP A 67 -25.29 -6.96 -31.95
C TRP A 67 -25.23 -6.62 -33.43
N TYR A 68 -25.47 -7.62 -34.28
CA TYR A 68 -25.53 -7.47 -35.72
C TYR A 68 -26.94 -7.06 -36.12
N VAL A 69 -27.12 -5.81 -36.52
CA VAL A 69 -28.39 -5.25 -36.97
C VAL A 69 -28.63 -5.65 -38.45
N THR A 70 -27.57 -5.57 -39.25
CA THR A 70 -27.55 -6.01 -40.65
C THR A 70 -26.21 -6.68 -40.97
N LYS A 71 -26.01 -7.18 -42.21
CA LYS A 71 -24.70 -7.73 -42.64
C LYS A 71 -23.59 -6.68 -42.61
N ASP A 72 -23.95 -5.43 -42.85
CA ASP A 72 -23.00 -4.32 -43.01
C ASP A 72 -22.94 -3.42 -41.77
N PHE A 73 -23.86 -3.60 -40.82
CA PHE A 73 -23.97 -2.76 -39.62
C PHE A 73 -24.09 -3.58 -38.34
N TYR A 74 -23.20 -3.30 -37.38
CA TYR A 74 -23.25 -3.85 -36.03
C TYR A 74 -22.89 -2.83 -34.97
N VAL A 75 -23.40 -3.05 -33.78
CA VAL A 75 -23.09 -2.30 -32.57
C VAL A 75 -22.26 -3.19 -31.67
N SER A 76 -21.15 -2.68 -31.18
CA SER A 76 -20.37 -3.34 -30.14
C SER A 76 -20.37 -2.47 -28.87
N GLY A 77 -20.54 -3.12 -27.75
CA GLY A 77 -20.49 -2.50 -26.42
C GLY A 77 -19.59 -3.29 -25.50
N GLN A 78 -18.89 -2.57 -24.64
CA GLN A 78 -18.10 -3.13 -23.55
C GLN A 78 -18.43 -2.36 -22.28
N PHE A 79 -18.61 -3.07 -21.19
CA PHE A 79 -18.82 -2.48 -19.88
C PHE A 79 -17.94 -3.18 -18.85
N ASN A 80 -17.15 -2.39 -18.12
CA ASN A 80 -16.25 -2.85 -17.08
C ASN A 80 -16.64 -2.27 -15.75
N ILE A 81 -16.54 -3.09 -14.70
CA ILE A 81 -16.64 -2.68 -13.31
C ILE A 81 -15.41 -3.19 -12.56
N ASP A 82 -14.71 -2.29 -11.88
CA ASP A 82 -13.60 -2.59 -10.98
C ASP A 82 -13.94 -2.16 -9.55
N VAL A 83 -13.94 -3.10 -8.63
CA VAL A 83 -14.02 -2.82 -7.19
C VAL A 83 -12.70 -3.20 -6.55
N LYS A 84 -12.04 -2.25 -5.90
CA LYS A 84 -10.76 -2.45 -5.23
C LYS A 84 -10.91 -2.13 -3.74
N SER A 85 -10.33 -2.97 -2.91
CA SER A 85 -10.18 -2.74 -1.47
C SER A 85 -8.75 -3.03 -1.07
N SER A 86 -8.13 -2.11 -0.38
CA SER A 86 -6.78 -2.25 0.16
C SER A 86 -6.77 -1.97 1.66
N GLN A 87 -5.98 -2.73 2.39
CA GLN A 87 -5.71 -2.51 3.81
C GLN A 87 -4.23 -2.75 4.05
N SER A 88 -3.61 -1.86 4.79
CA SER A 88 -2.24 -2.02 5.28
C SER A 88 -2.21 -1.82 6.78
N ASP A 89 -1.61 -2.76 7.47
CA ASP A 89 -1.40 -2.72 8.92
C ASP A 89 0.09 -2.82 9.18
N LYS A 90 0.64 -1.87 9.93
CA LYS A 90 2.03 -1.88 10.37
C LYS A 90 2.08 -1.63 11.86
N TYR A 91 2.65 -2.56 12.59
CA TYR A 91 2.94 -2.41 14.02
C TYR A 91 4.45 -2.44 14.24
N VAL A 92 4.93 -1.52 15.04
CA VAL A 92 6.32 -1.48 15.55
C VAL A 92 6.25 -1.53 17.05
N SER A 93 6.88 -2.53 17.62
CA SER A 93 6.94 -2.76 19.07
C SER A 93 7.52 -1.55 19.83
N PRO A 94 7.04 -1.24 21.03
CA PRO A 94 7.66 -0.24 21.91
C PRO A 94 9.07 -0.64 22.35
N ASP A 95 9.40 -1.93 22.27
CA ASP A 95 10.72 -2.46 22.60
C ASP A 95 11.71 -2.44 21.42
N ASP A 96 11.26 -2.01 20.22
CA ASP A 96 12.13 -1.87 19.05
C ASP A 96 13.28 -0.91 19.34
N ALA A 97 14.46 -1.25 18.81
CA ALA A 97 15.68 -0.48 19.03
C ALA A 97 15.56 0.99 18.59
N GLN A 98 14.66 1.33 17.67
CA GLN A 98 14.41 2.71 17.25
C GLN A 98 13.91 3.62 18.39
N PHE A 99 13.38 3.06 19.48
CA PHE A 99 12.89 3.81 20.65
C PHE A 99 13.87 3.83 21.83
N LEU A 100 15.12 3.42 21.65
CA LEU A 100 16.10 3.36 22.75
C LEU A 100 16.36 4.71 23.43
N GLY A 101 16.35 5.81 22.67
CA GLY A 101 16.52 7.16 23.19
C GLY A 101 15.24 7.82 23.71
N GLU A 102 14.06 7.19 23.49
CA GLU A 102 12.79 7.79 23.91
C GLU A 102 12.42 7.38 25.34
N ASN A 103 12.28 8.35 26.23
CA ASN A 103 11.94 8.13 27.62
C ASN A 103 10.44 8.18 27.91
N ASP A 104 9.64 8.76 26.98
CA ASP A 104 8.21 8.89 27.15
C ASP A 104 7.50 7.63 26.61
N PRO A 105 6.86 6.80 27.46
CA PRO A 105 6.13 5.62 27.00
C PRO A 105 5.01 5.94 25.99
N ALA A 106 4.46 7.15 26.04
CA ALA A 106 3.41 7.58 25.11
C ALA A 106 3.92 7.75 23.66
N LYS A 107 5.24 7.79 23.47
CA LYS A 107 5.88 7.91 22.15
C LYS A 107 6.53 6.63 21.66
N ARG A 108 6.52 5.56 22.48
CA ARG A 108 7.07 4.26 22.09
C ARG A 108 6.04 3.39 21.43
N GLY A 109 6.45 2.66 20.40
CA GLY A 109 5.57 1.82 19.62
C GLY A 109 4.67 2.62 18.68
N LEU A 110 4.47 2.08 17.49
CA LEU A 110 3.70 2.70 16.42
C LEU A 110 2.72 1.69 15.83
N TYR A 111 1.51 2.14 15.55
CA TYR A 111 0.56 1.39 14.74
C TYR A 111 0.04 2.26 13.59
N GLY A 112 0.35 1.86 12.36
CA GLY A 112 -0.15 2.49 11.16
C GLY A 112 -1.24 1.65 10.52
N LEU A 113 -2.43 2.22 10.34
CA LEU A 113 -3.55 1.62 9.61
C LEU A 113 -3.87 2.46 8.39
N GLY A 114 -3.67 1.87 7.21
CA GLY A 114 -4.09 2.44 5.94
C GLY A 114 -5.27 1.66 5.36
N THR A 115 -6.29 2.33 4.89
CA THR A 115 -7.40 1.72 4.16
C THR A 115 -7.66 2.46 2.86
N GLY A 116 -7.99 1.72 1.81
CA GLY A 116 -8.35 2.28 0.52
C GLY A 116 -9.51 1.52 -0.10
N LYS A 117 -10.44 2.25 -0.69
CA LYS A 117 -11.55 1.69 -1.47
C LYS A 117 -11.64 2.44 -2.78
N ALA A 118 -11.80 1.73 -3.88
CA ALA A 118 -12.07 2.34 -5.17
C ALA A 118 -13.16 1.57 -5.90
N PHE A 119 -14.07 2.32 -6.51
CA PHE A 119 -15.09 1.83 -7.38
C PHE A 119 -14.96 2.55 -8.72
N ASN A 120 -14.67 1.79 -9.75
CA ASN A 120 -14.52 2.32 -11.11
C ASN A 120 -15.48 1.58 -12.03
N TYR A 121 -16.08 2.31 -12.94
CA TYR A 121 -16.73 1.69 -14.09
C TYR A 121 -16.39 2.46 -15.36
N ASP A 122 -16.29 1.76 -16.44
CA ASP A 122 -16.18 2.31 -17.78
C ASP A 122 -17.09 1.56 -18.75
N GLY A 123 -17.68 2.31 -19.64
CA GLY A 123 -18.54 1.80 -20.69
C GLY A 123 -18.13 2.38 -22.03
N LYS A 124 -18.10 1.55 -23.06
CA LYS A 124 -17.81 1.94 -24.43
C LYS A 124 -18.87 1.36 -25.36
N ILE A 125 -19.38 2.18 -26.26
CA ILE A 125 -20.26 1.76 -27.34
C ILE A 125 -19.69 2.21 -28.67
N VAL A 126 -19.67 1.35 -29.66
CA VAL A 126 -19.16 1.64 -31.00
C VAL A 126 -20.15 1.13 -32.04
N LEU A 127 -20.53 2.03 -32.90
CA LEU A 127 -21.32 1.75 -34.12
C LEU A 127 -20.33 1.47 -35.24
N ASN A 128 -20.50 0.36 -35.92
CA ASN A 128 -19.63 -0.08 -37.00
C ASN A 128 -20.47 -0.30 -38.25
N TYR A 129 -20.12 0.39 -39.32
CA TYR A 129 -20.73 0.20 -40.62
C TYR A 129 -19.64 -0.05 -41.67
N GLY A 130 -19.75 -1.16 -42.41
CA GLY A 130 -18.79 -1.50 -43.43
C GLY A 130 -19.50 -2.10 -44.65
N ARG A 131 -19.22 -1.57 -45.84
CA ARG A 131 -19.81 -2.04 -47.07
C ARG A 131 -18.77 -2.15 -48.19
N ASN A 132 -18.77 -3.26 -48.88
CA ASN A 132 -18.00 -3.43 -50.10
C ASN A 132 -18.74 -2.81 -51.30
N ILE A 133 -18.02 -2.01 -52.08
CA ILE A 133 -18.56 -1.32 -53.26
C ILE A 133 -17.80 -1.86 -54.48
N GLY A 134 -18.49 -2.53 -55.37
CA GLY A 134 -17.92 -3.04 -56.61
C GLY A 134 -17.32 -4.46 -56.53
N GLN A 135 -16.84 -4.95 -57.69
CA GLN A 135 -16.35 -6.32 -57.85
C GLN A 135 -14.86 -6.50 -57.52
N GLU A 136 -14.11 -5.41 -57.32
CA GLU A 136 -12.65 -5.42 -57.08
C GLU A 136 -12.22 -5.22 -55.62
N GLY A 137 -13.10 -5.51 -54.68
CA GLY A 137 -12.73 -5.45 -53.24
C GLY A 137 -12.62 -4.03 -52.66
N SER A 138 -13.06 -3.01 -53.40
CA SER A 138 -13.17 -1.64 -52.83
C SER A 138 -14.31 -1.58 -51.83
N GLY A 139 -14.03 -1.05 -50.62
CA GLY A 139 -15.02 -0.90 -49.57
C GLY A 139 -14.74 0.31 -48.70
N PHE A 140 -15.70 0.69 -47.89
CA PHE A 140 -15.49 1.70 -46.84
C PHE A 140 -16.00 1.17 -45.51
N VAL A 141 -15.35 1.67 -44.43
CA VAL A 141 -15.73 1.37 -43.07
C VAL A 141 -15.86 2.69 -42.31
N ILE A 142 -16.95 2.85 -41.57
CA ILE A 142 -17.22 3.98 -40.71
C ILE A 142 -17.42 3.43 -39.29
N ASN A 143 -16.65 3.99 -38.34
CA ASN A 143 -16.82 3.71 -36.94
C ASN A 143 -17.13 5.01 -36.20
N ALA A 144 -18.17 4.97 -35.36
CA ALA A 144 -18.52 6.05 -34.48
C ALA A 144 -18.75 5.48 -33.07
N GLY A 145 -18.19 6.10 -32.06
CA GLY A 145 -18.28 5.59 -30.70
C GLY A 145 -18.31 6.66 -29.64
N SER A 146 -18.72 6.26 -28.46
CA SER A 146 -18.70 7.05 -27.25
C SER A 146 -18.25 6.17 -26.09
N ASP A 147 -17.58 6.77 -25.13
CA ASP A 147 -17.20 6.14 -23.88
C ASP A 147 -17.62 6.99 -22.67
N ILE A 148 -17.83 6.32 -21.57
CA ILE A 148 -18.09 6.90 -20.26
C ILE A 148 -17.17 6.25 -19.25
N GLN A 149 -16.59 7.06 -18.38
CA GLN A 149 -15.72 6.59 -17.30
C GLN A 149 -16.09 7.28 -15.99
N HIS A 150 -16.14 6.50 -14.92
CA HIS A 150 -16.32 7.01 -13.57
C HIS A 150 -15.33 6.34 -12.63
N THR A 151 -14.70 7.15 -11.77
CA THR A 151 -13.80 6.70 -10.71
C THR A 151 -14.19 7.39 -9.42
N ASN A 152 -14.40 6.60 -8.39
CA ASN A 152 -14.53 7.06 -7.01
C ASN A 152 -13.51 6.29 -6.16
N ALA A 153 -12.62 7.00 -5.49
CA ALA A 153 -11.62 6.41 -4.62
C ALA A 153 -11.53 7.18 -3.31
N THR A 154 -11.51 6.43 -2.23
CA THR A 154 -11.35 6.96 -0.88
C THR A 154 -10.19 6.26 -0.21
N THR A 155 -9.30 7.03 0.41
CA THR A 155 -8.20 6.51 1.23
C THR A 155 -8.23 7.17 2.60
N SER A 156 -7.85 6.41 3.61
CA SER A 156 -7.63 6.94 4.97
C SER A 156 -6.39 6.31 5.58
N TYR A 157 -5.71 7.08 6.41
CA TYR A 157 -4.53 6.65 7.12
C TYR A 157 -4.54 7.19 8.55
N ILE A 158 -4.19 6.33 9.50
CA ILE A 158 -4.13 6.65 10.93
C ILE A 158 -2.82 6.10 11.47
N THR A 159 -2.07 6.93 12.21
CA THR A 159 -0.92 6.50 12.99
C THR A 159 -1.22 6.71 14.47
N ALA A 160 -1.21 5.62 15.21
CA ALA A 160 -1.36 5.61 16.66
C ALA A 160 -0.01 5.30 17.32
N MET A 161 0.22 5.84 18.51
CA MET A 161 1.45 5.74 19.27
C MET A 161 1.19 5.38 20.75
N GLY A 162 2.26 4.99 21.42
CA GLY A 162 2.22 4.72 22.85
C GLY A 162 1.66 3.34 23.15
N PHE A 163 2.50 2.34 23.01
CA PHE A 163 2.19 0.96 23.38
C PHE A 163 3.00 0.58 24.60
N LEU A 164 2.35 -0.01 25.59
CA LEU A 164 3.01 -0.31 26.89
C LEU A 164 3.83 -1.61 26.85
N LYS A 165 3.52 -2.52 25.96
CA LYS A 165 4.16 -3.85 25.86
C LYS A 165 4.17 -4.33 24.41
N ASP A 166 5.20 -5.12 24.08
CA ASP A 166 5.38 -5.72 22.75
C ASP A 166 4.17 -6.50 22.25
N ASN A 167 3.51 -7.28 23.09
CA ASN A 167 2.40 -8.16 22.70
C ASN A 167 1.05 -7.44 22.54
N LEU A 168 0.97 -6.13 22.74
CA LEU A 168 -0.26 -5.33 22.59
C LEU A 168 -0.32 -4.70 21.20
N SER A 169 -0.33 -5.53 20.16
CA SER A 169 -0.20 -5.14 18.76
C SER A 169 -1.52 -4.76 18.06
N ASP A 170 -2.49 -4.21 18.78
CA ASP A 170 -3.78 -3.77 18.24
C ASP A 170 -3.95 -2.27 18.55
N ILE A 171 -4.47 -1.50 17.61
CA ILE A 171 -4.66 -0.04 17.71
C ILE A 171 -5.43 0.40 18.97
N LYS A 172 -6.31 -0.45 19.49
CA LYS A 172 -7.09 -0.19 20.71
C LYS A 172 -6.23 -0.03 21.97
N TYR A 173 -4.97 -0.49 21.94
CA TYR A 173 -4.02 -0.37 23.05
C TYR A 173 -3.11 0.85 22.96
N ALA A 174 -3.24 1.64 21.90
CA ALA A 174 -2.49 2.89 21.75
C ALA A 174 -2.95 3.92 22.77
N LEU A 175 -2.00 4.67 23.34
CA LEU A 175 -2.30 5.76 24.27
C LEU A 175 -2.76 7.04 23.55
N GLY A 176 -2.42 7.19 22.26
CA GLY A 176 -2.78 8.37 21.50
C GLY A 176 -2.44 8.25 20.02
N TYR A 177 -2.59 9.36 19.31
CA TYR A 177 -2.21 9.51 17.91
C TYR A 177 -0.87 10.25 17.80
N ASP A 178 -0.16 9.98 16.72
CA ASP A 178 1.03 10.75 16.37
C ASP A 178 0.64 12.19 16.03
N SER A 179 1.09 13.13 16.84
CA SER A 179 0.78 14.57 16.67
C SER A 179 1.45 15.18 15.44
N SER A 180 2.52 14.57 14.94
CA SER A 180 3.22 14.98 13.72
C SER A 180 2.63 14.32 12.46
N ASN A 181 1.79 13.30 12.64
CA ASN A 181 1.15 12.56 11.55
C ASN A 181 -0.32 12.26 11.88
N LEU A 182 -1.11 13.32 11.91
CA LEU A 182 -2.55 13.24 12.24
C LEU A 182 -3.30 12.34 11.27
N PRO A 183 -4.42 11.73 11.70
CA PRO A 183 -5.30 10.97 10.81
C PRO A 183 -5.66 11.76 9.57
N SER A 184 -5.52 11.16 8.42
CA SER A 184 -5.76 11.79 7.12
C SER A 184 -6.61 10.90 6.23
N GLY A 185 -7.29 11.52 5.28
CA GLY A 185 -8.07 10.83 4.27
C GLY A 185 -8.22 11.69 3.02
N THR A 186 -8.36 11.04 1.88
CA THR A 186 -8.62 11.70 0.59
C THR A 186 -9.77 11.01 -0.11
N GLU A 187 -10.55 11.80 -0.83
CA GLU A 187 -11.57 11.31 -1.75
C GLU A 187 -11.28 11.86 -3.15
N THR A 188 -11.32 10.98 -4.14
CA THR A 188 -11.16 11.34 -5.55
C THR A 188 -12.38 10.88 -6.31
N LEU A 189 -13.04 11.83 -6.97
CA LEU A 189 -14.17 11.59 -7.87
C LEU A 189 -13.79 12.07 -9.27
N LEU A 190 -13.86 11.18 -10.24
CA LEU A 190 -13.65 11.49 -11.66
C LEU A 190 -14.81 10.93 -12.47
N ALA A 191 -15.46 11.78 -13.24
CA ALA A 191 -16.45 11.40 -14.25
C ALA A 191 -16.05 12.00 -15.60
N LYS A 192 -16.05 11.19 -16.67
CA LYS A 192 -15.81 11.57 -18.06
C LYS A 192 -16.82 10.90 -18.97
#